data_cc1722f47fc54fa65f3de3484646637a
#
_entry.id   cc1722f47fc54fa65f3de3484646637a
#
_cell.length_a   1.000
_cell.length_b   1.000
_cell.length_c   1.000
_cell.angle_alpha   90.00
_cell.angle_beta   90.00
_cell.angle_gamma   90.00
#
_symmetry.space_group_name_H-M   'P 1'
#
loop_
_entity.id
_entity.type
_entity.pdbx_description
1 polymer ?
#
loop_
_entity_poly.entity_id
_entity_poly.type
_entity_poly.pdbx_seq_one_letter_code
_entity_poly.pdbx_strand_id
1 'polypeptide(L)'
;MRNWRLLGKICIATLLLALVWSTPVQASNLPTHSELRTTLKEVVNEDNGGLGLNMWATVVDRDGTVQAVVYTGTNRGDQWPGSRVIAAQKANTANAFSLPALALSTANLFSAVQPGETLFGLQFSNPVNPNVAYAGPVENIGTANDPMVGKRIGGVNVFGGGLPLYDSEGTLLGALGVSGDYSCADHIIAWKVRYNLNLDNVPKGVSSTKDDNIVYDIAIDSETGQKDSASGWGHPECAPGTTKIGEKLPKTYPTGPES
;
A
#
# COMPACT_ATOMS: atom_id res chain seq x y z
N MET A 1 -41.14 75.32 30.15
CA MET A 1 -40.06 75.43 29.16
C MET A 1 -39.01 74.47 29.55
N ARG A 2 -38.96 73.27 28.93
CA ARG A 2 -37.96 72.25 29.21
C ARG A 2 -37.48 71.63 27.83
N ASN A 3 -36.27 71.95 27.51
CA ASN A 3 -35.59 71.43 26.30
C ASN A 3 -35.18 69.98 26.51
N TRP A 4 -35.65 69.07 25.66
CA TRP A 4 -35.14 67.68 25.57
C TRP A 4 -34.21 67.56 24.39
N ARG A 5 -32.93 67.27 24.68
CA ARG A 5 -31.93 66.92 23.71
C ARG A 5 -32.01 65.39 23.43
N LEU A 6 -32.34 65.02 22.23
CA LEU A 6 -32.16 63.65 21.72
C LEU A 6 -30.68 63.38 21.52
N LEU A 7 -30.11 62.40 22.23
CA LEU A 7 -28.84 61.80 21.99
C LEU A 7 -29.04 60.61 21.05
N GLY A 8 -28.64 60.78 19.81
CA GLY A 8 -28.58 59.67 18.84
C GLY A 8 -27.44 58.71 19.19
N LYS A 9 -27.77 57.42 19.42
CA LYS A 9 -26.80 56.36 19.57
C LYS A 9 -26.41 55.87 18.17
N ILE A 10 -25.17 56.11 17.73
CA ILE A 10 -24.56 55.52 16.55
C ILE A 10 -24.12 54.14 16.94
N CYS A 11 -24.79 53.09 16.43
CA CYS A 11 -24.29 51.71 16.49
C CYS A 11 -23.30 51.50 15.34
N ILE A 12 -22.02 51.43 15.66
CA ILE A 12 -20.98 50.97 14.73
C ILE A 12 -21.01 49.45 14.71
N ALA A 13 -21.57 48.87 13.64
CA ALA A 13 -21.49 47.44 13.37
C ALA A 13 -20.08 47.11 12.79
N THR A 14 -19.20 46.56 13.59
CA THR A 14 -17.94 46.03 13.17
C THR A 14 -18.16 44.73 12.42
N LEU A 15 -18.02 44.76 11.11
CA LEU A 15 -18.03 43.56 10.23
C LEU A 15 -16.68 42.84 10.38
N LEU A 16 -16.62 41.75 11.14
CA LEU A 16 -15.48 40.83 11.18
C LEU A 16 -15.46 40.03 9.90
N LEU A 17 -14.63 40.41 8.94
CA LEU A 17 -14.25 39.53 7.80
C LEU A 17 -13.39 38.40 8.35
N ALA A 18 -13.97 37.20 8.47
CA ALA A 18 -13.19 35.97 8.67
C ALA A 18 -12.49 35.66 7.38
N LEU A 19 -11.17 35.92 7.31
CA LEU A 19 -10.28 35.40 6.27
C LEU A 19 -10.21 33.87 6.48
N VAL A 20 -10.93 33.14 5.66
CA VAL A 20 -10.74 31.69 5.52
C VAL A 20 -9.41 31.50 4.79
N TRP A 21 -8.37 31.20 5.53
CA TRP A 21 -7.11 30.74 4.96
C TRP A 21 -7.37 29.34 4.42
N SER A 22 -7.61 29.22 3.11
CA SER A 22 -7.50 27.96 2.42
C SER A 22 -6.02 27.60 2.41
N THR A 23 -5.61 26.66 3.27
CA THR A 23 -4.31 26.01 3.11
C THR A 23 -4.30 25.37 1.72
N PRO A 24 -3.27 25.60 0.89
CA PRO A 24 -3.16 24.88 -0.36
C PRO A 24 -3.17 23.38 -0.03
N VAL A 25 -4.07 22.63 -0.64
CA VAL A 25 -4.00 21.17 -0.63
C VAL A 25 -2.68 20.85 -1.32
N GLN A 26 -1.69 20.43 -0.55
CA GLN A 26 -0.43 19.97 -1.09
C GLN A 26 -0.75 18.78 -1.99
N ALA A 27 -0.41 18.88 -3.27
CA ALA A 27 -0.56 17.75 -4.20
C ALA A 27 0.14 16.54 -3.56
N SER A 28 -0.56 15.43 -3.41
CA SER A 28 0.06 14.22 -2.85
C SER A 28 1.16 13.79 -3.80
N ASN A 29 2.38 13.55 -3.30
CA ASN A 29 3.48 12.97 -4.07
C ASN A 29 3.23 11.48 -4.39
N LEU A 30 2.00 10.99 -4.20
CA LEU A 30 1.58 9.65 -4.55
C LEU A 30 1.22 9.56 -6.04
N PRO A 31 1.45 8.41 -6.68
CA PRO A 31 1.20 8.26 -8.11
C PRO A 31 -0.29 8.41 -8.44
N THR A 32 -0.55 9.08 -9.55
CA THR A 32 -1.89 9.15 -10.14
C THR A 32 -2.33 7.79 -10.66
N HIS A 33 -3.64 7.62 -10.93
CA HIS A 33 -4.18 6.41 -11.56
C HIS A 33 -3.44 6.07 -12.88
N SER A 34 -3.14 7.06 -13.72
CA SER A 34 -2.46 6.84 -15.00
C SER A 34 -1.03 6.38 -14.83
N GLU A 35 -0.25 7.04 -13.97
CA GLU A 35 1.14 6.67 -13.67
C GLU A 35 1.22 5.28 -13.10
N LEU A 36 0.42 4.97 -12.07
CA LEU A 36 0.38 3.63 -11.48
C LEU A 36 0.04 2.56 -12.50
N ARG A 37 -0.98 2.81 -13.37
CA ARG A 37 -1.40 1.84 -14.37
C ARG A 37 -0.35 1.60 -15.44
N THR A 38 0.32 2.66 -15.90
CA THR A 38 1.38 2.56 -16.91
C THR A 38 2.55 1.77 -16.36
N THR A 39 3.07 2.15 -15.21
CA THR A 39 4.20 1.48 -14.55
C THR A 39 3.88 0.01 -14.23
N LEU A 40 2.68 -0.28 -13.71
CA LEU A 40 2.28 -1.66 -13.43
C LEU A 40 2.26 -2.52 -14.71
N LYS A 41 1.75 -1.99 -15.83
CA LYS A 41 1.73 -2.70 -17.11
C LYS A 41 3.12 -2.99 -17.65
N GLU A 42 4.04 -2.05 -17.52
CA GLU A 42 5.43 -2.23 -17.93
C GLU A 42 6.08 -3.34 -17.13
N VAL A 43 5.96 -3.29 -15.81
CA VAL A 43 6.56 -4.29 -14.90
C VAL A 43 5.95 -5.69 -15.09
N VAL A 44 4.65 -5.80 -15.30
CA VAL A 44 4.00 -7.12 -15.49
C VAL A 44 4.49 -7.84 -16.75
N ASN A 45 4.97 -7.09 -17.75
CA ASN A 45 5.55 -7.68 -18.97
C ASN A 45 6.99 -8.18 -18.80
N GLU A 46 7.62 -7.95 -17.66
CA GLU A 46 8.95 -8.46 -17.32
C GLU A 46 8.87 -9.89 -16.77
N ASP A 47 10.04 -10.54 -16.61
CA ASP A 47 10.13 -11.78 -15.84
C ASP A 47 9.98 -11.48 -14.34
N ASN A 48 8.85 -11.91 -13.77
CA ASN A 48 8.53 -11.75 -12.34
C ASN A 48 8.42 -13.12 -11.63
N GLY A 49 8.65 -14.16 -12.34
CA GLY A 49 8.55 -15.53 -11.81
C GLY A 49 7.12 -15.93 -11.49
N GLY A 50 6.30 -16.50 -11.56
CA GLY A 50 4.91 -16.81 -11.24
C GLY A 50 4.19 -17.39 -12.47
N LEU A 51 2.93 -17.10 -12.58
CA LEU A 51 2.07 -17.59 -13.66
C LEU A 51 1.97 -16.61 -14.83
N GLY A 52 2.55 -15.40 -14.70
CA GLY A 52 2.49 -14.36 -15.72
C GLY A 52 1.09 -13.78 -15.91
N LEU A 53 0.34 -13.62 -14.83
CA LEU A 53 -1.05 -13.16 -14.86
C LEU A 53 -1.17 -11.64 -14.86
N ASN A 54 -2.32 -11.16 -15.31
CA ASN A 54 -2.71 -9.77 -15.12
C ASN A 54 -2.93 -9.44 -13.65
N MET A 55 -2.64 -8.19 -13.27
CA MET A 55 -2.54 -7.75 -11.88
C MET A 55 -3.52 -6.65 -11.55
N TRP A 56 -3.84 -6.53 -10.25
CA TRP A 56 -4.43 -5.36 -9.62
C TRP A 56 -3.36 -4.64 -8.80
N ALA A 57 -3.45 -3.31 -8.76
CA ALA A 57 -2.67 -2.52 -7.82
C ALA A 57 -3.53 -1.44 -7.17
N THR A 58 -3.23 -1.13 -5.91
CA THR A 58 -3.88 -0.07 -5.12
C THR A 58 -2.82 0.74 -4.39
N VAL A 59 -3.00 2.05 -4.35
CA VAL A 59 -2.20 2.96 -3.53
C VAL A 59 -3.10 3.59 -2.46
N VAL A 60 -2.61 3.64 -1.23
CA VAL A 60 -3.23 4.35 -0.11
C VAL A 60 -2.29 5.43 0.43
N ASP A 61 -2.86 6.51 0.98
CA ASP A 61 -2.09 7.51 1.74
C ASP A 61 -1.84 7.06 3.19
N ARG A 62 -1.18 7.92 3.99
CA ARG A 62 -0.87 7.63 5.40
C ARG A 62 -2.09 7.44 6.30
N ASP A 63 -3.24 7.99 5.92
CA ASP A 63 -4.51 7.78 6.62
C ASP A 63 -5.23 6.48 6.20
N GLY A 64 -4.63 5.72 5.28
CA GLY A 64 -5.22 4.51 4.69
C GLY A 64 -6.32 4.81 3.67
N THR A 65 -6.40 6.04 3.18
CA THR A 65 -7.37 6.45 2.17
C THR A 65 -6.87 6.00 0.79
N VAL A 66 -7.69 5.26 0.06
CA VAL A 66 -7.38 4.80 -1.29
C VAL A 66 -7.24 5.98 -2.25
N GLN A 67 -6.09 6.09 -2.92
CA GLN A 67 -5.77 7.15 -3.88
C GLN A 67 -5.96 6.69 -5.34
N ALA A 68 -5.60 5.44 -5.63
CA ALA A 68 -5.74 4.86 -6.95
C ALA A 68 -5.99 3.36 -6.88
N VAL A 69 -6.79 2.84 -7.82
CA VAL A 69 -7.01 1.40 -8.04
C VAL A 69 -6.92 1.14 -9.53
N VAL A 70 -6.04 0.24 -9.95
CA VAL A 70 -5.79 -0.06 -11.36
C VAL A 70 -5.71 -1.56 -11.64
N TYR A 71 -5.83 -1.94 -12.90
CA TYR A 71 -5.56 -3.29 -13.39
C TYR A 71 -4.82 -3.28 -14.73
N THR A 72 -4.14 -4.37 -15.08
CA THR A 72 -3.32 -4.46 -16.29
C THR A 72 -4.06 -4.96 -17.51
N GLY A 73 -5.03 -5.84 -17.35
CA GLY A 73 -5.80 -6.42 -18.44
C GLY A 73 -6.61 -5.41 -19.26
N THR A 74 -7.31 -5.90 -20.27
CA THR A 74 -8.25 -5.10 -21.07
C THR A 74 -9.54 -4.87 -20.32
N ASN A 75 -9.98 -5.91 -19.58
CA ASN A 75 -11.19 -5.88 -18.76
C ASN A 75 -10.85 -6.21 -17.32
N ARG A 76 -11.71 -5.79 -16.39
CA ARG A 76 -11.57 -6.12 -14.95
C ARG A 76 -11.62 -7.63 -14.64
N GLY A 77 -12.12 -8.45 -15.54
CA GLY A 77 -12.18 -9.91 -15.42
C GLY A 77 -10.98 -10.65 -16.00
N ASP A 78 -10.01 -9.95 -16.62
CA ASP A 78 -8.80 -10.56 -17.16
C ASP A 78 -7.75 -10.88 -16.08
N GLN A 79 -7.94 -10.41 -14.89
CA GLN A 79 -7.21 -10.72 -13.66
C GLN A 79 -8.19 -11.22 -12.60
N TRP A 80 -7.71 -11.96 -11.59
CA TRP A 80 -8.57 -12.49 -10.54
C TRP A 80 -9.40 -11.38 -9.86
N PRO A 81 -10.73 -11.41 -9.91
CA PRO A 81 -11.58 -10.32 -9.37
C PRO A 81 -11.38 -10.08 -7.87
N GLY A 82 -11.09 -11.14 -7.09
CA GLY A 82 -10.80 -11.03 -5.65
C GLY A 82 -9.54 -10.24 -5.34
N SER A 83 -8.58 -10.22 -6.27
CA SER A 83 -7.30 -9.52 -6.08
C SER A 83 -7.43 -8.01 -6.02
N ARG A 84 -8.53 -7.40 -6.49
CA ARG A 84 -8.79 -5.96 -6.31
C ARG A 84 -8.83 -5.59 -4.82
N VAL A 85 -9.61 -6.30 -4.03
CA VAL A 85 -9.73 -6.02 -2.60
C VAL A 85 -8.48 -6.47 -1.85
N ILE A 86 -7.85 -7.57 -2.26
CA ILE A 86 -6.60 -8.06 -1.68
C ILE A 86 -5.47 -7.03 -1.90
N ALA A 87 -5.34 -6.45 -3.09
CA ALA A 87 -4.36 -5.38 -3.35
C ALA A 87 -4.56 -4.19 -2.40
N ALA A 88 -5.80 -3.76 -2.20
CA ALA A 88 -6.12 -2.68 -1.26
C ALA A 88 -5.83 -3.05 0.21
N GLN A 89 -6.08 -4.29 0.63
CA GLN A 89 -5.71 -4.78 1.97
C GLN A 89 -4.18 -4.82 2.15
N LYS A 90 -3.42 -5.26 1.14
CA LYS A 90 -1.96 -5.27 1.18
C LYS A 90 -1.41 -3.85 1.31
N ALA A 91 -1.93 -2.89 0.53
CA ALA A 91 -1.57 -1.48 0.66
C ALA A 91 -1.86 -0.95 2.08
N ASN A 92 -3.09 -1.17 2.58
CA ASN A 92 -3.46 -0.76 3.93
C ASN A 92 -2.54 -1.37 5.00
N THR A 93 -2.19 -2.65 4.87
CA THR A 93 -1.33 -3.36 5.83
C THR A 93 0.09 -2.81 5.83
N ALA A 94 0.73 -2.67 4.66
CA ALA A 94 2.07 -2.11 4.55
C ALA A 94 2.12 -0.67 5.10
N ASN A 95 1.08 0.15 4.84
CA ASN A 95 0.95 1.48 5.41
C ASN A 95 0.82 1.46 6.94
N ALA A 96 0.01 0.54 7.49
CA ALA A 96 -0.29 0.48 8.92
C ALA A 96 0.91 0.01 9.77
N PHE A 97 1.76 -0.85 9.20
CA PHE A 97 2.89 -1.45 9.91
C PHE A 97 4.25 -0.82 9.59
N SER A 98 4.30 0.16 8.68
CA SER A 98 5.54 0.90 8.38
C SER A 98 5.58 2.26 9.08
N LEU A 99 6.79 2.66 9.47
CA LEU A 99 7.09 3.90 10.19
C LEU A 99 8.16 4.70 9.45
N PRO A 100 8.38 5.99 9.77
CA PRO A 100 9.43 6.78 9.14
C PRO A 100 10.83 6.16 9.23
N ALA A 101 11.11 5.32 10.26
CA ALA A 101 12.41 4.68 10.47
C ALA A 101 12.40 3.15 10.28
N LEU A 102 11.27 2.56 9.88
CA LEU A 102 11.14 1.11 9.71
C LEU A 102 10.11 0.79 8.62
N ALA A 103 10.58 0.21 7.54
CA ALA A 103 9.73 -0.32 6.49
C ALA A 103 9.44 -1.80 6.71
N LEU A 104 8.18 -2.20 6.59
CA LEU A 104 7.74 -3.58 6.60
C LEU A 104 6.85 -3.86 5.38
N SER A 105 7.25 -4.79 4.55
CA SER A 105 6.36 -5.35 3.54
C SER A 105 5.33 -6.29 4.17
N THR A 106 4.25 -6.56 3.46
CA THR A 106 3.26 -7.56 3.92
C THR A 106 3.85 -8.97 3.97
N ALA A 107 4.89 -9.25 3.18
CA ALA A 107 5.63 -10.51 3.24
C ALA A 107 6.33 -10.70 4.60
N ASN A 108 6.88 -9.64 5.17
CA ASN A 108 7.57 -9.70 6.46
C ASN A 108 6.63 -10.02 7.64
N LEU A 109 5.33 -9.88 7.49
CA LEU A 109 4.36 -10.16 8.54
C LEU A 109 3.82 -11.60 8.50
N PHE A 110 4.19 -12.39 7.47
CA PHE A 110 3.61 -13.74 7.27
C PHE A 110 3.86 -14.66 8.47
N SER A 111 5.10 -14.83 8.89
CA SER A 111 5.43 -15.74 9.99
C SER A 111 4.78 -15.34 11.32
N ALA A 112 4.75 -14.05 11.64
CA ALA A 112 4.23 -13.56 12.91
C ALA A 112 2.72 -13.83 13.14
N VAL A 113 1.95 -14.12 12.09
CA VAL A 113 0.50 -14.40 12.19
C VAL A 113 0.16 -15.88 12.13
N GLN A 114 1.16 -16.76 12.03
CA GLN A 114 0.91 -18.20 12.00
C GLN A 114 0.39 -18.73 13.35
N PRO A 115 -0.24 -19.90 13.40
CA PRO A 115 -0.67 -20.51 14.65
C PRO A 115 0.49 -20.67 15.63
N GLY A 116 0.31 -20.14 16.85
CA GLY A 116 1.35 -20.15 17.90
C GLY A 116 2.21 -18.88 17.95
N GLU A 117 2.17 -18.04 16.93
CA GLU A 117 2.96 -16.81 16.83
C GLU A 117 2.27 -15.60 17.47
N THR A 118 3.08 -14.53 17.69
CA THR A 118 2.70 -13.38 18.53
C THR A 118 1.55 -12.54 17.97
N LEU A 119 1.34 -12.54 16.64
CA LEU A 119 0.27 -11.81 15.96
C LEU A 119 -0.80 -12.75 15.38
N PHE A 120 -0.88 -13.99 15.85
CA PHE A 120 -1.95 -14.89 15.43
C PHE A 120 -3.33 -14.24 15.63
N GLY A 121 -4.17 -14.29 14.60
CA GLY A 121 -5.50 -13.67 14.63
C GLY A 121 -5.57 -12.23 14.11
N LEU A 122 -4.43 -11.60 13.79
CA LEU A 122 -4.38 -10.22 13.28
C LEU A 122 -5.30 -9.99 12.08
N GLN A 123 -5.32 -10.91 11.11
CA GLN A 123 -6.17 -10.79 9.91
C GLN A 123 -7.66 -10.94 10.25
N PHE A 124 -8.02 -11.79 11.20
CA PHE A 124 -9.41 -12.00 11.61
C PHE A 124 -9.96 -10.82 12.41
N SER A 125 -9.12 -10.19 13.23
CA SER A 125 -9.52 -9.05 14.06
C SER A 125 -9.56 -7.73 13.29
N ASN A 126 -9.06 -7.70 12.05
CA ASN A 126 -9.00 -6.53 11.20
C ASN A 126 -9.63 -6.80 9.82
N PRO A 127 -10.95 -7.03 9.73
CA PRO A 127 -11.62 -7.27 8.46
C PRO A 127 -11.71 -6.00 7.61
N VAL A 128 -11.86 -6.17 6.30
CA VAL A 128 -12.23 -5.05 5.42
C VAL A 128 -13.62 -4.54 5.75
N ASN A 129 -13.89 -3.27 5.44
CA ASN A 129 -15.23 -2.75 5.41
C ASN A 129 -15.92 -3.15 4.08
N PRO A 130 -16.86 -4.12 4.09
CA PRO A 130 -17.48 -4.59 2.85
C PRO A 130 -18.33 -3.52 2.15
N ASN A 131 -18.88 -2.57 2.91
CA ASN A 131 -19.64 -1.46 2.35
C ASN A 131 -18.79 -0.46 1.58
N VAL A 132 -17.47 -0.50 1.75
CA VAL A 132 -16.52 0.30 0.96
C VAL A 132 -15.91 -0.56 -0.14
N ALA A 133 -15.44 -1.76 0.19
CA ALA A 133 -14.73 -2.64 -0.74
C ALA A 133 -15.58 -3.06 -1.95
N TYR A 134 -16.89 -3.23 -1.77
CA TYR A 134 -17.83 -3.72 -2.79
C TYR A 134 -18.91 -2.71 -3.18
N ALA A 135 -18.73 -1.43 -2.80
CA ALA A 135 -19.66 -0.37 -3.15
C ALA A 135 -19.54 0.09 -4.61
N GLY A 136 -20.58 0.80 -5.05
CA GLY A 136 -20.60 1.59 -6.28
C GLY A 136 -20.82 0.79 -7.56
N PRO A 137 -20.87 1.50 -8.69
CA PRO A 137 -21.17 0.92 -10.00
C PRO A 137 -19.99 0.12 -10.53
N VAL A 138 -20.27 -1.07 -11.06
CA VAL A 138 -19.25 -2.04 -11.51
C VAL A 138 -18.43 -1.55 -12.71
N GLU A 139 -18.97 -0.67 -13.52
CA GLU A 139 -18.28 -0.05 -14.65
C GLU A 139 -17.13 0.86 -14.24
N ASN A 140 -17.14 1.38 -13.01
CA ASN A 140 -16.09 2.24 -12.48
C ASN A 140 -14.95 1.45 -11.83
N ILE A 141 -15.12 0.15 -11.61
CA ILE A 141 -14.10 -0.68 -10.94
C ILE A 141 -12.79 -0.67 -11.72
N GLY A 142 -11.70 -0.24 -11.05
CA GLY A 142 -10.34 -0.15 -11.60
C GLY A 142 -10.13 1.02 -12.56
N THR A 143 -11.09 1.93 -12.67
CA THR A 143 -10.94 3.21 -13.39
C THR A 143 -10.48 4.32 -12.44
N ALA A 144 -10.21 5.51 -12.96
CA ALA A 144 -9.92 6.68 -12.12
C ALA A 144 -11.07 7.05 -11.16
N ASN A 145 -12.27 6.53 -11.40
CA ASN A 145 -13.45 6.71 -10.56
C ASN A 145 -13.80 5.44 -9.75
N ASP A 146 -12.82 4.58 -9.48
CA ASP A 146 -13.08 3.37 -8.68
C ASP A 146 -13.75 3.75 -7.36
N PRO A 147 -14.84 3.04 -6.98
CA PRO A 147 -15.63 3.38 -5.78
C PRO A 147 -14.88 3.34 -4.45
N MET A 148 -13.71 2.69 -4.38
CA MET A 148 -12.85 2.71 -3.19
C MET A 148 -12.05 4.01 -3.07
N VAL A 149 -11.80 4.75 -4.16
CA VAL A 149 -11.02 5.99 -4.14
C VAL A 149 -11.67 7.03 -3.21
N GLY A 150 -10.83 7.67 -2.40
CA GLY A 150 -11.25 8.62 -1.36
C GLY A 150 -11.84 7.97 -0.10
N LYS A 151 -11.79 6.64 0.03
CA LYS A 151 -12.34 5.91 1.18
C LYS A 151 -11.29 5.02 1.82
N ARG A 152 -11.53 4.63 3.08
CA ARG A 152 -10.70 3.69 3.85
C ARG A 152 -11.40 2.35 3.91
N ILE A 153 -10.79 1.32 3.33
CA ILE A 153 -11.38 -0.02 3.34
C ILE A 153 -10.96 -0.83 4.56
N GLY A 154 -9.84 -0.46 5.20
CA GLY A 154 -9.25 -1.24 6.27
C GLY A 154 -8.77 -2.61 5.81
N GLY A 155 -8.80 -3.57 6.73
CA GLY A 155 -8.38 -4.94 6.47
C GLY A 155 -6.87 -5.15 6.62
N VAL A 156 -6.48 -6.39 6.86
CA VAL A 156 -5.09 -6.83 6.93
C VAL A 156 -4.90 -8.05 6.03
N ASN A 157 -3.85 -8.02 5.22
CA ASN A 157 -3.39 -9.15 4.42
C ASN A 157 -1.86 -9.24 4.50
N VAL A 158 -1.34 -10.41 4.85
CA VAL A 158 0.08 -10.63 5.17
C VAL A 158 0.83 -11.47 4.15
N PHE A 159 0.31 -11.59 2.95
CA PHE A 159 1.04 -12.18 1.83
C PHE A 159 1.87 -11.12 1.13
N GLY A 160 2.95 -11.52 0.44
CA GLY A 160 3.77 -10.61 -0.36
C GLY A 160 2.96 -9.75 -1.34
N GLY A 161 3.46 -8.54 -1.63
CA GLY A 161 2.87 -7.60 -2.58
C GLY A 161 2.42 -6.27 -1.99
N GLY A 162 2.50 -6.06 -0.67
CA GLY A 162 2.29 -4.75 -0.04
C GLY A 162 3.62 -4.12 0.37
N LEU A 163 3.90 -2.90 -0.06
CA LEU A 163 5.13 -2.17 0.20
C LEU A 163 4.85 -0.71 0.58
N PRO A 164 5.50 -0.16 1.62
CA PRO A 164 5.43 1.26 1.93
C PRO A 164 6.11 2.10 0.85
N LEU A 165 5.64 3.31 0.67
CA LEU A 165 6.14 4.27 -0.31
C LEU A 165 6.84 5.42 0.42
N TYR A 166 8.11 5.61 0.13
CA TYR A 166 8.95 6.70 0.67
C TYR A 166 9.45 7.57 -0.48
N ASP A 167 9.31 8.88 -0.34
CA ASP A 167 9.81 9.83 -1.33
C ASP A 167 11.35 10.00 -1.25
N SER A 168 11.89 10.82 -2.13
CA SER A 168 13.34 11.11 -2.18
C SER A 168 13.90 11.75 -0.90
N GLU A 169 13.05 12.27 -0.03
CA GLU A 169 13.41 12.83 1.26
C GLU A 169 13.31 11.81 2.41
N GLY A 170 12.89 10.58 2.11
CA GLY A 170 12.63 9.53 3.09
C GLY A 170 11.32 9.70 3.86
N THR A 171 10.41 10.54 3.35
CA THR A 171 9.09 10.72 3.95
C THR A 171 8.18 9.56 3.56
N LEU A 172 7.60 8.91 4.56
CA LEU A 172 6.60 7.86 4.33
C LEU A 172 5.27 8.49 3.89
N LEU A 173 4.92 8.29 2.62
CA LEU A 173 3.73 8.90 2.00
C LEU A 173 2.47 8.03 2.10
N GLY A 174 2.65 6.72 2.19
CA GLY A 174 1.56 5.75 2.15
C GLY A 174 2.09 4.37 1.75
N ALA A 175 1.31 3.59 1.00
CA ALA A 175 1.75 2.28 0.53
C ALA A 175 1.08 1.85 -0.77
N LEU A 176 1.77 0.94 -1.47
CA LEU A 176 1.32 0.21 -2.64
C LEU A 176 0.94 -1.22 -2.24
N GLY A 177 -0.14 -1.75 -2.82
CA GLY A 177 -0.46 -3.17 -2.77
C GLY A 177 -0.69 -3.71 -4.17
N VAL A 178 -0.08 -4.85 -4.48
CA VAL A 178 -0.21 -5.57 -5.76
C VAL A 178 -0.73 -6.97 -5.49
N SER A 179 -1.63 -7.47 -6.32
CA SER A 179 -2.20 -8.80 -6.22
C SER A 179 -2.71 -9.30 -7.56
N GLY A 180 -2.50 -10.57 -7.86
CA GLY A 180 -2.99 -11.19 -9.10
C GLY A 180 -2.27 -12.47 -9.48
N ASP A 181 -1.18 -12.83 -8.80
CA ASP A 181 -0.40 -14.04 -9.03
C ASP A 181 -0.03 -14.69 -7.68
N TYR A 182 0.97 -15.56 -7.63
CA TYR A 182 1.58 -15.99 -6.37
C TYR A 182 2.07 -14.78 -5.58
N SER A 183 1.95 -14.85 -4.27
CA SER A 183 2.36 -13.73 -3.37
C SER A 183 3.83 -13.31 -3.53
N CYS A 184 4.72 -14.22 -3.90
CA CYS A 184 6.10 -13.88 -4.18
C CYS A 184 6.24 -13.07 -5.49
N ALA A 185 5.49 -13.43 -6.54
CA ALA A 185 5.43 -12.66 -7.79
C ALA A 185 4.76 -11.29 -7.55
N ASP A 186 3.68 -11.25 -6.77
CA ASP A 186 3.04 -10.01 -6.34
C ASP A 186 4.06 -9.06 -5.66
N HIS A 187 4.92 -9.61 -4.77
CA HIS A 187 5.97 -8.84 -4.10
C HIS A 187 7.03 -8.33 -5.07
N ILE A 188 7.49 -9.17 -5.99
CA ILE A 188 8.48 -8.80 -7.02
C ILE A 188 7.94 -7.66 -7.89
N ILE A 189 6.68 -7.78 -8.34
CA ILE A 189 6.02 -6.75 -9.15
C ILE A 189 5.87 -5.45 -8.34
N ALA A 190 5.40 -5.53 -7.08
CA ALA A 190 5.26 -4.36 -6.22
C ALA A 190 6.60 -3.63 -6.01
N TRP A 191 7.69 -4.39 -5.79
CA TRP A 191 9.03 -3.84 -5.63
C TRP A 191 9.48 -3.05 -6.86
N LYS A 192 9.38 -3.65 -8.05
CA LYS A 192 9.75 -3.00 -9.31
C LYS A 192 8.87 -1.79 -9.63
N VAL A 193 7.56 -1.86 -9.34
CA VAL A 193 6.66 -0.72 -9.50
C VAL A 193 7.06 0.43 -8.59
N ARG A 194 7.36 0.15 -7.31
CA ARG A 194 7.82 1.15 -6.34
C ARG A 194 9.12 1.81 -6.81
N TYR A 195 10.09 1.01 -7.26
CA TYR A 195 11.36 1.48 -7.82
C TYR A 195 11.13 2.40 -9.03
N ASN A 196 10.36 1.95 -10.03
CA ASN A 196 10.11 2.75 -11.24
C ASN A 196 9.31 4.05 -10.97
N LEU A 197 8.61 4.13 -9.84
CA LEU A 197 7.92 5.34 -9.39
C LEU A 197 8.83 6.26 -8.55
N ASN A 198 10.10 5.89 -8.29
CA ASN A 198 11.02 6.61 -7.41
C ASN A 198 10.44 6.86 -6.00
N LEU A 199 9.76 5.85 -5.44
CA LEU A 199 9.15 5.89 -4.12
C LEU A 199 9.73 4.83 -3.17
N ASP A 200 10.98 4.48 -3.39
CA ASP A 200 11.71 3.39 -2.77
C ASP A 200 12.86 3.84 -1.85
N ASN A 201 12.87 5.10 -1.41
CA ASN A 201 13.87 5.59 -0.45
C ASN A 201 13.64 5.01 0.96
N VAL A 202 13.71 3.68 1.04
CA VAL A 202 13.43 2.89 2.24
C VAL A 202 14.51 3.12 3.31
N PRO A 203 14.14 3.56 4.52
CA PRO A 203 15.14 3.93 5.54
C PRO A 203 15.82 2.71 6.16
N LYS A 204 15.06 1.68 6.50
CA LYS A 204 15.51 0.43 7.10
C LYS A 204 14.37 -0.58 7.11
N GLY A 205 14.69 -1.85 6.90
CA GLY A 205 13.76 -2.98 7.04
C GLY A 205 14.40 -4.16 7.79
N VAL A 206 13.76 -5.31 7.72
CA VAL A 206 14.08 -6.52 8.50
C VAL A 206 14.79 -7.60 7.69
N SER A 207 14.95 -7.42 6.38
CA SER A 207 15.68 -8.35 5.52
C SER A 207 17.19 -8.34 5.83
N SER A 208 17.91 -9.29 5.29
CA SER A 208 19.38 -9.35 5.38
C SER A 208 20.07 -8.17 4.71
N THR A 209 19.43 -7.54 3.74
CA THR A 209 19.86 -6.32 3.04
C THR A 209 19.42 -5.03 3.75
N LYS A 210 18.76 -5.15 4.92
CA LYS A 210 18.27 -4.05 5.75
C LYS A 210 17.17 -3.21 5.09
N ASP A 211 16.45 -3.80 4.18
CA ASP A 211 15.25 -3.26 3.53
C ASP A 211 14.01 -4.11 3.86
N ASP A 212 12.90 -3.87 3.23
CA ASP A 212 11.63 -4.57 3.40
C ASP A 212 11.42 -5.72 2.39
N ASN A 213 12.52 -6.26 1.81
CA ASN A 213 12.43 -7.38 0.89
C ASN A 213 11.80 -8.61 1.55
N ILE A 214 11.24 -9.47 0.72
CA ILE A 214 10.73 -10.79 1.12
C ILE A 214 11.87 -11.65 1.67
N VAL A 215 11.64 -12.34 2.78
CA VAL A 215 12.63 -13.19 3.45
C VAL A 215 12.23 -14.65 3.30
N TYR A 216 13.12 -15.48 2.78
CA TYR A 216 12.90 -16.92 2.57
C TYR A 216 13.75 -17.73 3.55
N ASP A 217 13.38 -17.71 4.83
CA ASP A 217 14.09 -18.42 5.89
C ASP A 217 13.24 -19.39 6.70
N ILE A 218 12.05 -19.74 6.15
CA ILE A 218 11.17 -20.72 6.79
C ILE A 218 11.75 -22.13 6.58
N ALA A 219 12.16 -22.75 7.68
CA ALA A 219 12.55 -24.16 7.73
C ALA A 219 11.36 -25.04 8.14
N ILE A 220 11.37 -26.29 7.67
CA ILE A 220 10.41 -27.31 8.09
C ILE A 220 11.16 -28.28 9.01
N ASP A 221 10.72 -28.39 10.26
CA ASP A 221 11.20 -29.43 11.16
C ASP A 221 10.81 -30.80 10.61
N SER A 222 11.80 -31.65 10.39
CA SER A 222 11.62 -32.96 9.74
C SER A 222 10.89 -33.99 10.62
N GLU A 223 10.84 -33.80 11.95
CA GLU A 223 10.21 -34.71 12.90
C GLU A 223 8.75 -34.30 13.16
N THR A 224 8.50 -33.03 13.31
CA THR A 224 7.18 -32.48 13.68
C THR A 224 6.38 -31.93 12.50
N GLY A 225 7.05 -31.62 11.37
CA GLY A 225 6.46 -30.92 10.24
C GLY A 225 6.17 -29.44 10.53
N GLN A 226 6.57 -28.93 11.68
CA GLN A 226 6.40 -27.52 12.05
C GLN A 226 7.23 -26.63 11.13
N LYS A 227 6.64 -25.53 10.73
CA LYS A 227 7.29 -24.50 9.91
C LYS A 227 7.66 -23.34 10.81
N ASP A 228 8.92 -22.98 10.82
CA ASP A 228 9.43 -21.89 11.64
C ASP A 228 10.38 -21.01 10.85
N SER A 229 10.32 -19.70 11.08
CA SER A 229 11.20 -18.70 10.48
C SER A 229 12.33 -18.37 11.43
N ALA A 230 13.57 -18.53 10.98
CA ALA A 230 14.74 -18.24 11.80
C ALA A 230 14.84 -16.76 12.22
N SER A 231 14.37 -15.84 11.40
CA SER A 231 14.32 -14.41 11.72
C SER A 231 13.01 -13.96 12.37
N GLY A 232 11.95 -14.75 12.29
CA GLY A 232 10.57 -14.36 12.62
C GLY A 232 9.86 -13.51 11.54
N TRP A 233 10.54 -13.20 10.41
CA TRP A 233 10.03 -12.36 9.33
C TRP A 233 9.85 -13.11 8.01
N GLY A 234 9.96 -14.44 8.04
CA GLY A 234 9.95 -15.29 6.86
C GLY A 234 8.61 -15.36 6.15
N HIS A 235 8.71 -15.58 4.86
CA HIS A 235 7.59 -15.87 3.95
C HIS A 235 7.87 -17.19 3.24
N PRO A 236 6.87 -18.04 2.97
CA PRO A 236 7.06 -19.26 2.19
C PRO A 236 7.61 -18.97 0.80
N GLU A 237 8.42 -19.87 0.30
CA GLU A 237 8.72 -19.91 -1.13
C GLU A 237 7.46 -20.23 -1.93
N CYS A 238 7.39 -19.68 -3.15
CA CYS A 238 6.25 -19.90 -4.05
C CYS A 238 6.63 -20.85 -5.19
N ALA A 239 6.37 -20.47 -6.45
CA ALA A 239 6.75 -21.27 -7.60
C ALA A 239 8.29 -21.31 -7.80
N PRO A 240 8.84 -22.38 -8.39
CA PRO A 240 10.24 -22.46 -8.72
C PRO A 240 10.71 -21.25 -9.55
N GLY A 241 11.79 -20.61 -9.12
CA GLY A 241 12.38 -19.47 -9.80
C GLY A 241 12.00 -18.11 -9.21
N THR A 242 10.83 -17.94 -8.56
CA THR A 242 10.45 -16.68 -7.89
C THR A 242 11.40 -16.32 -6.76
N THR A 243 11.81 -17.29 -5.94
CA THR A 243 12.77 -17.09 -4.85
C THR A 243 14.05 -16.43 -5.36
N LYS A 244 14.64 -16.95 -6.45
CA LYS A 244 15.88 -16.39 -7.01
C LYS A 244 15.73 -14.97 -7.54
N ILE A 245 14.57 -14.61 -8.06
CA ILE A 245 14.27 -13.23 -8.49
C ILE A 245 14.11 -12.34 -7.27
N GLY A 246 13.32 -12.78 -6.28
CA GLY A 246 13.10 -12.06 -5.04
C GLY A 246 14.38 -11.74 -4.28
N GLU A 247 15.28 -12.71 -4.14
CA GLU A 247 16.59 -12.52 -3.48
C GLU A 247 17.50 -11.51 -4.20
N LYS A 248 17.32 -11.33 -5.51
CA LYS A 248 18.13 -10.40 -6.31
C LYS A 248 17.58 -8.99 -6.37
N LEU A 249 16.35 -8.77 -5.93
CA LEU A 249 15.71 -7.45 -6.02
C LEU A 249 16.56 -6.31 -5.47
N PRO A 250 17.13 -6.39 -4.25
CA PRO A 250 17.94 -5.30 -3.71
C PRO A 250 19.21 -5.00 -4.51
N LYS A 251 19.68 -5.94 -5.29
CA LYS A 251 20.85 -5.76 -6.16
C LYS A 251 20.48 -5.17 -7.52
N THR A 252 19.32 -5.54 -8.07
CA THR A 252 18.89 -5.17 -9.41
C THR A 252 18.08 -3.87 -9.39
N TYR A 253 17.32 -3.66 -8.32
CA TYR A 253 16.47 -2.51 -8.05
C TYR A 253 16.78 -2.07 -6.62
N PRO A 254 17.92 -1.41 -6.36
CA PRO A 254 18.34 -1.02 -5.02
C PRO A 254 17.34 -0.04 -4.39
N THR A 255 17.16 -0.14 -3.08
CA THR A 255 16.37 0.82 -2.31
C THR A 255 17.28 1.87 -1.68
N GLY A 256 16.71 3.03 -1.38
CA GLY A 256 17.40 4.13 -0.77
C GLY A 256 17.64 5.29 -1.72
N PRO A 257 18.22 6.39 -1.23
CA PRO A 257 18.48 7.53 -2.05
C PRO A 257 19.43 7.15 -3.20
N GLU A 258 19.05 7.49 -4.41
CA GLU A 258 19.95 7.37 -5.56
C GLU A 258 21.25 8.10 -5.24
N SER A 259 22.35 7.36 -5.24
CA SER A 259 23.70 7.85 -4.96
C SER A 259 24.32 8.51 -6.18
#